data_930a9a40c452c24b5180370278b18bf2
#
_entry.id   930a9a40c452c24b5180370278b18bf2
#
_cell.length_a   1.000
_cell.length_b   1.000
_cell.length_c   1.000
_cell.angle_alpha   90.00
_cell.angle_beta   90.00
_cell.angle_gamma   90.00
#
_symmetry.space_group_name_H-M   'P 1'
#
loop_
_entity.id
_entity.type
_entity.pdbx_description
1 polymer ?
#
loop_
_entity_poly.entity_id
_entity_poly.type
_entity_poly.pdbx_seq_one_letter_code
_entity_poly.pdbx_strand_id
1 'polypeptide(L)'
;MNTKHTIPSDEDLTAFIDGELTAEEAARIDAIVNEDESVAERVEFLARASLPFKQAFAPLLSEAPREKLETMLAAITAQPSARPASTPAFASRRRFLGALAASLVAGIAIDRAVIGIGIGFSAKDENSEWRAVVADYISLYTPETLAGPVPGREDQAAQLASLDEKLGLSLSPEAVSLPGIDFKRAWLLQYDGKPLAQITYLDPETGPMALCIVMSDKGRKPPDLESRKGMNVVYWSNETHAFMLIGHAAVDRMTAIADGVRVLV
;
A
#
# COMPACT_ATOMS: atom_id res chain seq x y z
N MET A 1 43.89 13.98 25.84
CA MET A 1 42.47 14.35 25.64
C MET A 1 41.86 13.28 24.76
N ASN A 2 41.01 12.43 25.33
CA ASN A 2 40.49 11.26 24.65
C ASN A 2 39.21 11.72 23.92
N THR A 3 39.32 12.14 22.66
CA THR A 3 38.18 12.39 21.78
C THR A 3 37.56 11.01 21.50
N LYS A 4 36.44 10.70 22.18
CA LYS A 4 35.57 9.59 21.79
C LYS A 4 35.06 9.91 20.37
N HIS A 5 35.70 9.32 19.37
CA HIS A 5 35.14 9.31 18.04
C HIS A 5 33.78 8.55 18.10
N THR A 6 32.71 9.23 17.84
CA THR A 6 31.39 8.58 17.67
C THR A 6 31.50 7.72 16.41
N ILE A 7 31.25 6.43 16.53
CA ILE A 7 31.26 5.50 15.38
C ILE A 7 30.20 6.00 14.38
N PRO A 8 30.56 6.21 13.10
CA PRO A 8 29.61 6.66 12.08
C PRO A 8 28.45 5.66 11.90
N SER A 9 27.26 6.15 11.63
CA SER A 9 26.10 5.32 11.30
C SER A 9 26.22 4.71 9.89
N ASP A 10 25.49 3.65 9.60
CA ASP A 10 25.41 3.08 8.25
C ASP A 10 24.94 4.11 7.20
N GLU A 11 24.10 5.05 7.61
CA GLU A 11 23.62 6.13 6.79
C GLU A 11 24.77 7.09 6.41
N ASP A 12 25.58 7.49 7.41
CA ASP A 12 26.77 8.34 7.17
C ASP A 12 27.80 7.63 6.30
N LEU A 13 28.03 6.32 6.52
CA LEU A 13 28.95 5.52 5.72
C LEU A 13 28.46 5.33 4.29
N THR A 14 27.16 5.17 4.09
CA THR A 14 26.57 5.08 2.74
C THR A 14 26.69 6.41 2.00
N ALA A 15 26.37 7.52 2.64
CA ALA A 15 26.55 8.86 2.08
C ALA A 15 28.02 9.16 1.74
N PHE A 16 28.98 8.64 2.54
CA PHE A 16 30.42 8.70 2.24
C PHE A 16 30.78 7.91 0.98
N ILE A 17 30.27 6.68 0.83
CA ILE A 17 30.51 5.82 -0.35
C ILE A 17 29.91 6.45 -1.62
N ASP A 18 28.73 7.05 -1.50
CA ASP A 18 28.01 7.66 -2.62
C ASP A 18 28.52 9.06 -2.99
N GLY A 19 29.42 9.63 -2.16
CA GLY A 19 30.01 10.96 -2.39
C GLY A 19 29.04 12.11 -2.14
N GLU A 20 28.02 11.89 -1.30
CA GLU A 20 26.97 12.88 -0.97
C GLU A 20 27.34 13.79 0.20
N LEU A 21 28.46 13.53 0.89
CA LEU A 21 28.93 14.32 2.02
C LEU A 21 29.70 15.57 1.56
N THR A 22 29.72 16.58 2.44
CA THR A 22 30.62 17.71 2.27
C THR A 22 32.09 17.28 2.39
N ALA A 23 33.01 18.04 1.82
CA ALA A 23 34.47 17.71 1.87
C ALA A 23 34.99 17.58 3.32
N GLU A 24 34.45 18.34 4.26
CA GLU A 24 34.83 18.29 5.68
C GLU A 24 34.31 17.03 6.38
N GLU A 25 33.06 16.66 6.12
CA GLU A 25 32.45 15.44 6.66
C GLU A 25 33.10 14.19 6.08
N ALA A 26 33.35 14.16 4.78
CA ALA A 26 34.05 13.07 4.10
C ALA A 26 35.46 12.87 4.68
N ALA A 27 36.24 13.94 4.87
CA ALA A 27 37.57 13.85 5.47
C ALA A 27 37.56 13.34 6.92
N ARG A 28 36.52 13.68 7.69
CA ARG A 28 36.33 13.18 9.07
C ARG A 28 36.03 11.69 9.06
N ILE A 29 35.16 11.20 8.19
CA ILE A 29 34.85 9.77 8.09
C ILE A 29 36.03 9.00 7.56
N ASP A 30 36.76 9.51 6.55
CA ASP A 30 37.94 8.91 6.01
C ASP A 30 39.02 8.69 7.09
N ALA A 31 39.21 9.66 7.98
CA ALA A 31 40.12 9.51 9.12
C ALA A 31 39.70 8.36 10.04
N ILE A 32 38.39 8.24 10.35
CA ILE A 32 37.88 7.16 11.21
C ILE A 32 38.04 5.80 10.52
N VAL A 33 37.76 5.69 9.23
CA VAL A 33 37.91 4.47 8.43
C VAL A 33 39.37 4.01 8.41
N ASN A 34 40.34 4.94 8.39
CA ASN A 34 41.75 4.62 8.43
C ASN A 34 42.29 4.23 9.85
N GLU A 35 41.57 4.63 10.90
CA GLU A 35 41.97 4.37 12.30
C GLU A 35 41.26 3.17 12.93
N ASP A 36 40.06 2.82 12.47
CA ASP A 36 39.20 1.77 13.04
C ASP A 36 38.86 0.69 11.99
N GLU A 37 39.50 -0.49 12.19
CA GLU A 37 39.35 -1.65 11.30
C GLU A 37 37.86 -2.12 11.18
N SER A 38 37.10 -2.01 12.27
CA SER A 38 35.66 -2.40 12.25
C SER A 38 34.81 -1.48 11.38
N VAL A 39 35.16 -0.19 11.34
CA VAL A 39 34.51 0.79 10.46
C VAL A 39 34.93 0.56 9.01
N ALA A 40 36.20 0.24 8.77
CA ALA A 40 36.72 -0.10 7.45
C ALA A 40 36.02 -1.34 6.87
N GLU A 41 35.87 -2.42 7.66
CA GLU A 41 35.12 -3.62 7.28
C GLU A 41 33.66 -3.31 6.97
N ARG A 42 33.03 -2.39 7.73
CA ARG A 42 31.66 -1.98 7.51
C ARG A 42 31.50 -1.20 6.20
N VAL A 43 32.43 -0.29 5.91
CA VAL A 43 32.48 0.43 4.61
C VAL A 43 32.63 -0.55 3.45
N GLU A 44 33.55 -1.54 3.57
CA GLU A 44 33.72 -2.56 2.54
C GLU A 44 32.46 -3.40 2.33
N PHE A 45 31.78 -3.76 3.41
CA PHE A 45 30.51 -4.48 3.33
C PHE A 45 29.42 -3.67 2.60
N LEU A 46 29.26 -2.40 2.95
CA LEU A 46 28.28 -1.50 2.33
C LEU A 46 28.64 -1.20 0.86
N ALA A 47 29.93 -1.02 0.56
CA ALA A 47 30.42 -0.78 -0.80
C ALA A 47 30.16 -1.97 -1.76
N ARG A 48 30.01 -3.19 -1.25
CA ARG A 48 29.63 -4.36 -2.07
C ARG A 48 28.26 -4.21 -2.70
N ALA A 49 27.37 -3.37 -2.15
CA ALA A 49 26.08 -3.02 -2.77
C ALA A 49 26.23 -2.12 -4.02
N SER A 50 27.38 -1.45 -4.17
CA SER A 50 27.73 -0.59 -5.33
C SER A 50 28.32 -1.41 -6.49
N LEU A 51 27.68 -2.52 -6.84
CA LEU A 51 28.06 -3.28 -8.05
C LEU A 51 27.95 -2.39 -9.29
N PRO A 52 28.74 -2.63 -10.35
CA PRO A 52 28.75 -1.79 -11.55
C PRO A 52 27.49 -2.00 -12.40
N PHE A 53 26.32 -1.83 -11.81
CA PHE A 53 25.01 -2.00 -12.48
C PHE A 53 24.90 -1.14 -13.72
N LYS A 54 25.40 0.09 -13.67
CA LYS A 54 25.37 1.02 -14.82
C LYS A 54 26.10 0.42 -16.04
N GLN A 55 27.22 -0.23 -15.83
CA GLN A 55 27.99 -0.86 -16.90
C GLN A 55 27.34 -2.16 -17.36
N ALA A 56 26.82 -2.96 -16.42
CA ALA A 56 26.12 -4.22 -16.73
C ALA A 56 24.84 -3.98 -17.57
N PHE A 57 24.13 -2.88 -17.34
CA PHE A 57 22.91 -2.53 -18.06
C PHE A 57 23.12 -1.58 -19.26
N ALA A 58 24.37 -1.08 -19.50
CA ALA A 58 24.67 -0.22 -20.63
C ALA A 58 24.27 -0.81 -22.01
N PRO A 59 24.44 -2.13 -22.28
CA PRO A 59 23.98 -2.73 -23.53
C PRO A 59 22.48 -2.57 -23.75
N LEU A 60 21.65 -2.72 -22.70
CA LEU A 60 20.20 -2.56 -22.79
C LEU A 60 19.78 -1.13 -23.12
N LEU A 61 20.57 -0.13 -22.67
CA LEU A 61 20.33 1.27 -23.03
C LEU A 61 20.64 1.55 -24.52
N SER A 62 21.56 0.81 -25.14
CA SER A 62 21.86 0.96 -26.57
C SER A 62 20.75 0.36 -27.46
N GLU A 63 20.03 -0.63 -26.96
CA GLU A 63 18.89 -1.28 -27.62
C GLU A 63 17.56 -0.54 -27.38
N ALA A 64 17.55 0.46 -26.50
CA ALA A 64 16.35 1.21 -26.19
C ALA A 64 15.83 1.96 -27.43
N PRO A 65 14.50 2.02 -27.65
CA PRO A 65 13.90 2.70 -28.80
C PRO A 65 13.92 4.24 -28.64
N ARG A 66 15.14 4.82 -28.66
CA ARG A 66 15.40 6.24 -28.35
C ARG A 66 14.61 7.19 -29.23
N GLU A 67 14.59 6.96 -30.54
CA GLU A 67 13.85 7.82 -31.49
C GLU A 67 12.35 7.90 -31.16
N LYS A 68 11.77 6.75 -30.76
CA LYS A 68 10.36 6.71 -30.32
C LYS A 68 10.15 7.49 -29.03
N LEU A 69 11.05 7.35 -28.07
CA LEU A 69 10.96 8.04 -26.77
C LEU A 69 11.19 9.55 -26.94
N GLU A 70 12.13 9.97 -27.78
CA GLU A 70 12.38 11.38 -28.09
C GLU A 70 11.19 12.00 -28.81
N THR A 71 10.57 11.27 -29.74
CA THR A 71 9.34 11.72 -30.42
C THR A 71 8.19 11.91 -29.44
N MET A 72 8.01 10.97 -28.51
CA MET A 72 7.00 11.08 -27.46
C MET A 72 7.28 12.25 -26.52
N LEU A 73 8.53 12.48 -26.14
CA LEU A 73 8.93 13.60 -25.30
C LEU A 73 8.69 14.94 -26.02
N ALA A 74 9.06 15.03 -27.29
CA ALA A 74 8.83 16.22 -28.11
C ALA A 74 7.33 16.52 -28.26
N ALA A 75 6.48 15.50 -28.40
CA ALA A 75 5.03 15.67 -28.46
C ALA A 75 4.43 16.22 -27.15
N ILE A 76 4.98 15.82 -26.00
CA ILE A 76 4.56 16.33 -24.68
C ILE A 76 5.00 17.79 -24.51
N THR A 77 6.23 18.11 -24.90
CA THR A 77 6.79 19.48 -24.78
C THR A 77 6.22 20.45 -25.83
N ALA A 78 5.75 19.94 -26.98
CA ALA A 78 5.12 20.71 -28.03
C ALA A 78 3.64 21.03 -27.76
N GLN A 79 3.02 20.47 -26.76
CA GLN A 79 1.69 20.91 -26.34
C GLN A 79 1.80 22.34 -25.79
N PRO A 80 1.26 23.36 -26.50
CA PRO A 80 1.28 24.72 -25.97
C PRO A 80 0.49 24.69 -24.68
N SER A 81 1.13 25.09 -23.57
CA SER A 81 0.41 25.42 -22.35
C SER A 81 -0.75 26.33 -22.76
N ALA A 82 -1.98 25.84 -22.70
CA ALA A 82 -3.15 26.66 -22.99
C ALA A 82 -3.07 27.83 -21.99
N ARG A 83 -2.51 28.95 -22.45
CA ARG A 83 -2.63 30.22 -21.75
C ARG A 83 -4.14 30.43 -21.62
N PRO A 84 -4.65 30.62 -20.41
CA PRO A 84 -6.06 30.98 -20.28
C PRO A 84 -6.30 32.19 -21.16
N ALA A 85 -7.21 32.04 -22.12
CA ALA A 85 -7.61 33.14 -23.00
C ALA A 85 -7.93 34.33 -22.11
N SER A 86 -7.26 35.45 -22.37
CA SER A 86 -7.51 36.72 -21.72
C SER A 86 -8.99 37.07 -21.92
N THR A 87 -9.81 36.83 -20.91
CA THR A 87 -11.19 37.28 -20.87
C THR A 87 -11.18 38.80 -20.91
N PRO A 88 -12.04 39.41 -21.76
CA PRO A 88 -12.15 40.87 -21.77
C PRO A 88 -12.57 41.36 -20.40
N ALA A 89 -11.81 42.29 -19.87
CA ALA A 89 -12.08 43.00 -18.63
C ALA A 89 -13.39 43.80 -18.83
N PHE A 90 -14.50 43.29 -18.27
CA PHE A 90 -15.72 44.03 -17.92
C PHE A 90 -16.84 43.03 -17.56
N ALA A 91 -16.56 42.12 -16.61
CA ALA A 91 -17.64 41.44 -15.92
C ALA A 91 -17.62 41.88 -14.44
N SER A 92 -18.66 42.52 -14.03
CA SER A 92 -18.84 43.07 -12.66
C SER A 92 -18.53 41.98 -11.63
N ARG A 93 -17.71 42.31 -10.61
CA ARG A 93 -17.32 41.43 -9.48
C ARG A 93 -18.52 40.69 -8.85
N ARG A 94 -19.70 41.28 -8.87
CA ARG A 94 -20.95 40.66 -8.37
C ARG A 94 -21.43 39.47 -9.19
N ARG A 95 -21.25 39.47 -10.52
CA ARG A 95 -21.65 38.34 -11.39
C ARG A 95 -20.65 37.19 -11.31
N PHE A 96 -19.38 37.50 -11.07
CA PHE A 96 -18.33 36.48 -10.89
C PHE A 96 -18.53 35.70 -9.56
N LEU A 97 -18.83 36.41 -8.47
CA LEU A 97 -19.11 35.74 -7.18
C LEU A 97 -20.39 34.92 -7.22
N GLY A 98 -21.41 35.35 -7.95
CA GLY A 98 -22.63 34.55 -8.18
C GLY A 98 -22.40 33.28 -9.00
N ALA A 99 -21.54 33.35 -10.02
CA ALA A 99 -21.20 32.17 -10.83
C ALA A 99 -20.34 31.16 -10.07
N LEU A 100 -19.42 31.63 -9.20
CA LEU A 100 -18.62 30.77 -8.33
C LEU A 100 -19.49 30.07 -7.28
N ALA A 101 -20.45 30.78 -6.67
CA ALA A 101 -21.38 30.18 -5.72
C ALA A 101 -22.30 29.14 -6.40
N ALA A 102 -22.79 29.41 -7.62
CA ALA A 102 -23.60 28.48 -8.38
C ALA A 102 -22.85 27.23 -8.81
N SER A 103 -21.56 27.34 -9.21
CA SER A 103 -20.73 26.22 -9.57
C SER A 103 -20.36 25.33 -8.37
N LEU A 104 -20.17 25.94 -7.19
CA LEU A 104 -19.91 25.21 -5.95
C LEU A 104 -21.16 24.45 -5.47
N VAL A 105 -22.34 25.06 -5.57
CA VAL A 105 -23.61 24.41 -5.24
C VAL A 105 -23.95 23.31 -6.26
N ALA A 106 -23.72 23.55 -7.57
CA ALA A 106 -23.91 22.54 -8.59
C ALA A 106 -22.91 21.37 -8.45
N GLY A 107 -21.63 21.65 -8.14
CA GLY A 107 -20.63 20.62 -7.86
C GLY A 107 -21.01 19.75 -6.67
N ILE A 108 -21.45 20.35 -5.57
CA ILE A 108 -21.91 19.62 -4.39
C ILE A 108 -23.22 18.85 -4.67
N ALA A 109 -24.12 19.40 -5.49
CA ALA A 109 -25.36 18.72 -5.83
C ALA A 109 -25.16 17.52 -6.78
N ILE A 110 -24.21 17.61 -7.72
CA ILE A 110 -23.83 16.51 -8.60
C ILE A 110 -23.08 15.42 -7.82
N ASP A 111 -22.15 15.81 -6.96
CA ASP A 111 -21.44 14.90 -6.08
C ASP A 111 -22.42 14.16 -5.15
N ARG A 112 -23.40 14.86 -4.59
CA ARG A 112 -24.47 14.25 -3.77
C ARG A 112 -25.50 13.46 -4.59
N ALA A 113 -25.77 13.80 -5.83
CA ALA A 113 -26.69 13.04 -6.67
C ALA A 113 -26.08 11.73 -7.19
N VAL A 114 -24.76 11.71 -7.43
CA VAL A 114 -24.00 10.50 -7.80
C VAL A 114 -23.71 9.63 -6.58
N ILE A 115 -23.49 10.24 -5.40
CA ILE A 115 -23.26 9.56 -4.12
C ILE A 115 -24.58 9.22 -3.40
N GLY A 116 -25.67 9.91 -3.72
CA GLY A 116 -26.99 9.79 -3.06
C GLY A 116 -27.79 8.52 -3.36
N ILE A 117 -27.25 7.61 -4.17
CA ILE A 117 -27.74 6.24 -4.28
C ILE A 117 -26.85 5.36 -3.40
N GLY A 118 -27.01 5.47 -2.08
CA GLY A 118 -26.58 4.45 -1.13
C GLY A 118 -25.42 4.73 -0.20
N ILE A 119 -25.08 6.02 0.09
CA ILE A 119 -24.13 6.28 1.18
C ILE A 119 -24.77 7.22 2.20
N GLY A 120 -25.28 6.62 3.27
CA GLY A 120 -25.57 7.36 4.50
C GLY A 120 -24.29 8.09 4.94
N PHE A 121 -24.42 9.31 5.48
CA PHE A 121 -23.34 10.00 6.17
C PHE A 121 -22.93 9.15 7.39
N SER A 122 -22.10 8.14 7.16
CA SER A 122 -21.35 7.50 8.25
C SER A 122 -20.33 8.51 8.76
N ALA A 123 -20.34 8.73 10.07
CA ALA A 123 -19.23 9.36 10.77
C ALA A 123 -17.93 8.78 10.19
N LYS A 124 -16.92 9.65 9.94
CA LYS A 124 -15.66 9.27 9.32
C LYS A 124 -15.17 7.96 9.97
N ASP A 125 -15.27 6.87 9.23
CA ASP A 125 -14.89 5.57 9.75
C ASP A 125 -13.36 5.54 9.85
N GLU A 126 -12.86 5.61 11.07
CA GLU A 126 -11.43 5.68 11.35
C GLU A 126 -10.65 4.46 10.85
N ASN A 127 -11.35 3.35 10.59
CA ASN A 127 -10.78 2.17 9.94
C ASN A 127 -10.82 2.24 8.39
N SER A 128 -11.34 3.31 7.80
CA SER A 128 -11.45 3.45 6.34
C SER A 128 -10.08 3.58 5.65
N GLU A 129 -9.10 4.15 6.32
CA GLU A 129 -7.78 4.43 5.73
C GLU A 129 -6.99 3.13 5.47
N TRP A 130 -6.88 2.24 6.47
CA TRP A 130 -6.19 0.98 6.27
C TRP A 130 -6.89 0.08 5.24
N ARG A 131 -8.23 0.10 5.20
CA ARG A 131 -8.99 -0.65 4.19
C ARG A 131 -8.73 -0.14 2.77
N ALA A 132 -8.51 1.17 2.60
CA ALA A 132 -8.16 1.73 1.31
C ALA A 132 -6.80 1.22 0.82
N VAL A 133 -5.78 1.25 1.69
CA VAL A 133 -4.43 0.76 1.37
C VAL A 133 -4.44 -0.74 1.07
N VAL A 134 -5.19 -1.53 1.86
CA VAL A 134 -5.34 -2.97 1.60
C VAL A 134 -6.01 -3.22 0.25
N ALA A 135 -7.07 -2.48 -0.08
CA ALA A 135 -7.75 -2.61 -1.37
C ALA A 135 -6.83 -2.26 -2.55
N ASP A 136 -6.00 -1.22 -2.43
CA ASP A 136 -4.99 -0.89 -3.44
C ASP A 136 -4.01 -2.06 -3.64
N TYR A 137 -3.53 -2.67 -2.56
CA TYR A 137 -2.60 -3.79 -2.62
C TYR A 137 -3.25 -5.06 -3.19
N ILE A 138 -4.46 -5.41 -2.74
CA ILE A 138 -5.18 -6.60 -3.23
C ILE A 138 -5.57 -6.45 -4.70
N SER A 139 -5.83 -5.23 -5.18
CA SER A 139 -6.14 -4.99 -6.60
C SER A 139 -5.00 -5.37 -7.56
N LEU A 140 -3.79 -5.59 -7.05
CA LEU A 140 -2.63 -6.06 -7.81
C LEU A 140 -2.59 -7.60 -7.93
N TYR A 141 -3.42 -8.32 -7.17
CA TYR A 141 -3.43 -9.78 -7.21
C TYR A 141 -4.19 -10.28 -8.43
N THR A 142 -3.61 -11.28 -9.06
CA THR A 142 -4.22 -12.04 -10.14
C THR A 142 -4.29 -13.52 -9.74
N PRO A 143 -5.07 -14.36 -10.42
CA PRO A 143 -5.05 -15.80 -10.19
C PRO A 143 -3.63 -16.39 -10.24
N GLU A 144 -2.78 -15.87 -11.12
CA GLU A 144 -1.39 -16.31 -11.29
C GLU A 144 -0.52 -15.97 -10.08
N THR A 145 -0.75 -14.83 -9.41
CA THR A 145 0.00 -14.47 -8.19
C THR A 145 -0.31 -15.39 -7.01
N LEU A 146 -1.49 -16.03 -7.04
CA LEU A 146 -1.93 -17.00 -6.05
C LEU A 146 -1.90 -18.45 -6.58
N ALA A 147 -1.28 -18.67 -7.75
CA ALA A 147 -1.12 -20.01 -8.31
C ALA A 147 -0.26 -20.89 -7.39
N GLY A 148 -0.49 -22.19 -7.47
CA GLY A 148 0.22 -23.18 -6.68
C GLY A 148 -0.71 -24.06 -5.86
N PRO A 149 -0.16 -25.10 -5.21
CA PRO A 149 -0.94 -26.04 -4.43
C PRO A 149 -1.57 -25.36 -3.21
N VAL A 150 -2.66 -25.91 -2.73
CA VAL A 150 -3.21 -25.55 -1.42
C VAL A 150 -2.26 -26.08 -0.35
N PRO A 151 -1.78 -25.26 0.60
CA PRO A 151 -0.92 -25.72 1.69
C PRO A 151 -1.59 -26.80 2.51
N GLY A 152 -0.80 -27.77 2.99
CA GLY A 152 -1.29 -28.80 3.90
C GLY A 152 -1.85 -28.17 5.20
N ARG A 153 -2.68 -28.92 5.91
CA ARG A 153 -3.35 -28.42 7.13
C ARG A 153 -2.36 -28.00 8.21
N GLU A 154 -1.25 -28.71 8.34
CA GLU A 154 -0.16 -28.39 9.28
C GLU A 154 0.52 -27.07 8.90
N ASP A 155 0.81 -26.85 7.63
CA ASP A 155 1.38 -25.60 7.12
C ASP A 155 0.43 -24.42 7.31
N GLN A 156 -0.88 -24.61 7.08
CA GLN A 156 -1.89 -23.60 7.36
C GLN A 156 -1.89 -23.22 8.85
N ALA A 157 -1.91 -24.22 9.73
CA ALA A 157 -1.89 -24.00 11.18
C ALA A 157 -0.63 -23.26 11.62
N ALA A 158 0.55 -23.61 11.08
CA ALA A 158 1.81 -22.92 11.39
C ALA A 158 1.80 -21.45 10.94
N GLN A 159 1.26 -21.15 9.75
CA GLN A 159 1.11 -19.78 9.27
C GLN A 159 0.15 -18.97 10.15
N LEU A 160 -0.99 -19.55 10.54
CA LEU A 160 -1.98 -18.89 11.39
C LEU A 160 -1.46 -18.63 12.81
N ALA A 161 -0.70 -19.58 13.40
CA ALA A 161 -0.09 -19.41 14.71
C ALA A 161 0.85 -18.19 14.78
N SER A 162 1.54 -17.87 13.69
CA SER A 162 2.38 -16.67 13.61
C SER A 162 1.58 -15.36 13.66
N LEU A 163 0.35 -15.36 13.17
CA LEU A 163 -0.57 -14.23 13.24
C LEU A 163 -1.17 -14.11 14.65
N ASP A 164 -1.53 -15.24 15.24
CA ASP A 164 -2.13 -15.30 16.58
C ASP A 164 -1.21 -14.69 17.63
N GLU A 165 0.09 -15.02 17.57
CA GLU A 165 1.10 -14.48 18.49
C GLU A 165 1.17 -12.93 18.44
N LYS A 166 1.01 -12.35 17.28
CA LYS A 166 1.17 -10.89 17.06
C LYS A 166 -0.11 -10.09 17.25
N LEU A 167 -1.26 -10.71 16.99
CA LEU A 167 -2.55 -10.03 17.08
C LEU A 167 -3.36 -10.45 18.31
N GLY A 168 -2.96 -11.49 19.03
CA GLY A 168 -3.74 -12.01 20.16
C GLY A 168 -5.05 -12.68 19.72
N LEU A 169 -5.02 -13.34 18.57
CA LEU A 169 -6.14 -14.08 17.99
C LEU A 169 -6.02 -15.57 18.35
N SER A 170 -7.00 -16.35 17.95
CA SER A 170 -7.00 -17.81 18.04
C SER A 170 -7.55 -18.40 16.74
N LEU A 171 -6.76 -18.22 15.67
CA LEU A 171 -7.13 -18.68 14.33
C LEU A 171 -6.80 -20.16 14.14
N SER A 172 -7.73 -20.89 13.57
CA SER A 172 -7.48 -22.27 13.14
C SER A 172 -7.78 -22.42 11.65
N PRO A 173 -7.23 -23.43 10.98
CA PRO A 173 -7.57 -23.71 9.57
C PRO A 173 -9.07 -23.86 9.35
N GLU A 174 -9.81 -24.38 10.34
CA GLU A 174 -11.26 -24.52 10.28
C GLU A 174 -11.97 -23.18 10.38
N ALA A 175 -11.52 -22.31 11.29
CA ALA A 175 -12.14 -21.01 11.56
C ALA A 175 -12.01 -20.07 10.34
N VAL A 176 -10.94 -20.21 9.55
CA VAL A 176 -10.69 -19.37 8.37
C VAL A 176 -10.96 -20.10 7.05
N SER A 177 -11.49 -21.32 7.11
CA SER A 177 -11.85 -22.10 5.89
C SER A 177 -13.09 -21.50 5.24
N LEU A 178 -13.00 -21.22 3.95
CA LEU A 178 -14.08 -20.72 3.13
C LEU A 178 -14.60 -21.83 2.21
N PRO A 179 -15.89 -22.19 2.25
CA PRO A 179 -16.44 -23.29 1.44
C PRO A 179 -16.22 -23.08 -0.07
N GLY A 180 -15.52 -24.03 -0.70
CA GLY A 180 -15.25 -23.99 -2.13
C GLY A 180 -14.21 -22.97 -2.58
N ILE A 181 -13.48 -22.36 -1.67
CA ILE A 181 -12.46 -21.34 -1.95
C ILE A 181 -11.13 -21.80 -1.34
N ASP A 182 -10.10 -21.85 -2.14
CA ASP A 182 -8.79 -22.36 -1.75
C ASP A 182 -8.04 -21.37 -0.85
N PHE A 183 -7.65 -21.79 0.34
CA PHE A 183 -6.64 -21.08 1.13
C PHE A 183 -5.30 -21.13 0.39
N LYS A 184 -4.63 -19.97 0.25
CA LYS A 184 -3.33 -19.89 -0.43
C LYS A 184 -2.20 -19.53 0.50
N ARG A 185 -2.39 -18.53 1.37
CA ARG A 185 -1.34 -18.09 2.29
C ARG A 185 -1.93 -17.25 3.42
N ALA A 186 -1.31 -17.34 4.61
CA ALA A 186 -1.49 -16.38 5.67
C ALA A 186 -0.13 -15.77 6.04
N TRP A 187 -0.07 -14.45 6.16
CA TRP A 187 1.15 -13.72 6.50
C TRP A 187 0.88 -12.48 7.33
N LEU A 188 1.90 -12.08 8.06
CA LEU A 188 1.91 -10.85 8.82
C LEU A 188 2.47 -9.72 7.96
N LEU A 189 1.69 -8.68 7.79
CA LEU A 189 2.07 -7.41 7.19
C LEU A 189 2.11 -6.33 8.25
N GLN A 190 2.45 -5.12 7.85
CA GLN A 190 2.45 -3.95 8.73
C GLN A 190 1.74 -2.80 8.03
N TYR A 191 0.87 -2.12 8.77
CA TYR A 191 0.22 -0.90 8.35
C TYR A 191 0.39 0.16 9.45
N ASP A 192 0.98 1.30 9.12
CA ASP A 192 1.26 2.40 10.07
C ASP A 192 1.90 1.92 11.39
N GLY A 193 2.94 1.09 11.26
CA GLY A 193 3.66 0.54 12.41
C GLY A 193 2.91 -0.54 13.20
N LYS A 194 1.68 -0.90 12.82
CA LYS A 194 0.85 -1.90 13.49
C LYS A 194 0.76 -3.20 12.70
N PRO A 195 0.69 -4.36 13.37
CA PRO A 195 0.54 -5.64 12.69
C PRO A 195 -0.81 -5.73 11.98
N LEU A 196 -0.78 -6.29 10.76
CA LEU A 196 -1.93 -6.60 9.93
C LEU A 196 -1.81 -8.06 9.49
N ALA A 197 -2.76 -8.89 9.88
CA ALA A 197 -2.88 -10.23 9.33
C ALA A 197 -3.57 -10.17 7.96
N GLN A 198 -3.02 -10.89 6.99
CA GLN A 198 -3.64 -11.08 5.69
C GLN A 198 -3.70 -12.58 5.38
N ILE A 199 -4.89 -13.08 5.18
CA ILE A 199 -5.15 -14.45 4.73
C ILE A 199 -5.69 -14.36 3.31
N THR A 200 -4.96 -14.93 2.36
CA THR A 200 -5.31 -14.88 0.94
C THR A 200 -5.90 -16.20 0.46
N TYR A 201 -6.89 -16.07 -0.38
CA TYR A 201 -7.64 -17.19 -0.98
C TYR A 201 -7.72 -17.02 -2.48
N LEU A 202 -7.93 -18.12 -3.16
CA LEU A 202 -8.26 -18.15 -4.59
C LEU A 202 -9.64 -18.79 -4.79
N ASP A 203 -10.61 -17.97 -5.13
CA ASP A 203 -11.92 -18.42 -5.56
C ASP A 203 -11.85 -18.85 -7.01
N PRO A 204 -12.24 -20.09 -7.36
CA PRO A 204 -12.18 -20.58 -8.74
C PRO A 204 -13.11 -19.81 -9.69
N GLU A 205 -14.15 -19.14 -9.18
CA GLU A 205 -15.11 -18.39 -10.00
C GLU A 205 -14.78 -16.91 -10.14
N THR A 206 -14.29 -16.28 -9.06
CA THR A 206 -14.14 -14.82 -9.00
C THR A 206 -12.71 -14.35 -8.77
N GLY A 207 -11.76 -15.29 -8.59
CA GLY A 207 -10.34 -14.97 -8.47
C GLY A 207 -9.89 -14.65 -7.03
N PRO A 208 -8.90 -13.77 -6.87
CA PRO A 208 -8.32 -13.45 -5.58
C PRO A 208 -9.33 -12.88 -4.57
N MET A 209 -9.22 -13.35 -3.32
CA MET A 209 -9.96 -12.87 -2.16
C MET A 209 -9.01 -12.79 -0.97
N ALA A 210 -9.26 -11.87 -0.04
CA ALA A 210 -8.48 -11.78 1.19
C ALA A 210 -9.36 -11.48 2.41
N LEU A 211 -9.02 -12.10 3.54
CA LEU A 211 -9.45 -11.71 4.88
C LEU A 211 -8.28 -11.00 5.55
N CYS A 212 -8.51 -9.73 5.93
CA CYS A 212 -7.52 -8.91 6.62
C CYS A 212 -8.01 -8.53 8.01
N ILE A 213 -7.10 -8.56 8.99
CA ILE A 213 -7.41 -8.33 10.40
C ILE A 213 -6.36 -7.39 10.98
N VAL A 214 -6.82 -6.36 11.69
CA VAL A 214 -5.97 -5.42 12.43
C VAL A 214 -6.48 -5.29 13.86
N MET A 215 -5.59 -4.95 14.78
CA MET A 215 -6.01 -4.54 16.12
C MET A 215 -6.77 -3.21 16.04
N SER A 216 -7.87 -3.10 16.77
CA SER A 216 -8.71 -1.89 16.81
C SER A 216 -9.38 -1.75 18.18
N ASP A 217 -9.29 -0.58 18.74
CA ASP A 217 -9.93 -0.18 20.00
C ASP A 217 -11.25 0.59 19.78
N LYS A 218 -11.79 0.56 18.56
CA LYS A 218 -12.97 1.34 18.16
C LYS A 218 -14.30 0.66 18.52
N GLY A 219 -14.23 -0.48 19.19
CA GLY A 219 -15.38 -1.25 19.63
C GLY A 219 -16.11 -2.00 18.52
N ARG A 220 -17.18 -2.66 18.90
CA ARG A 220 -17.96 -3.54 18.01
C ARG A 220 -18.78 -2.73 17.01
N LYS A 221 -18.63 -3.09 15.73
CA LYS A 221 -19.51 -2.63 14.64
C LYS A 221 -20.07 -3.82 13.88
N PRO A 222 -21.36 -3.80 13.51
CA PRO A 222 -21.94 -4.84 12.67
C PRO A 222 -21.28 -4.82 11.27
N PRO A 223 -21.47 -5.89 10.48
CA PRO A 223 -21.01 -5.91 9.10
C PRO A 223 -21.64 -4.77 8.29
N ASP A 224 -20.80 -4.12 7.51
CA ASP A 224 -21.19 -3.09 6.56
C ASP A 224 -20.45 -3.33 5.24
N LEU A 225 -20.92 -2.69 4.18
CA LEU A 225 -20.52 -2.92 2.80
C LEU A 225 -19.91 -1.67 2.20
N GLU A 226 -18.84 -1.84 1.46
CA GLU A 226 -18.29 -0.80 0.59
C GLU A 226 -17.74 -1.43 -0.70
N SER A 227 -17.53 -0.60 -1.73
CA SER A 227 -16.84 -1.01 -2.94
C SER A 227 -15.53 -0.26 -3.07
N ARG A 228 -14.45 -0.98 -3.36
CA ARG A 228 -13.11 -0.40 -3.55
C ARG A 228 -12.40 -1.06 -4.73
N LYS A 229 -11.88 -0.26 -5.66
CA LYS A 229 -11.12 -0.76 -6.82
C LYS A 229 -11.85 -1.83 -7.63
N GLY A 230 -13.17 -1.73 -7.74
CA GLY A 230 -13.99 -2.72 -8.45
C GLY A 230 -14.24 -4.03 -7.68
N MET A 231 -13.77 -4.12 -6.43
CA MET A 231 -14.01 -5.24 -5.53
C MET A 231 -15.10 -4.91 -4.52
N ASN A 232 -15.81 -5.92 -4.04
CA ASN A 232 -16.74 -5.81 -2.94
C ASN A 232 -16.02 -6.07 -1.62
N VAL A 233 -16.33 -5.27 -0.61
CA VAL A 233 -15.75 -5.32 0.71
C VAL A 233 -16.84 -5.46 1.75
N VAL A 234 -16.72 -6.48 2.61
CA VAL A 234 -17.50 -6.60 3.85
C VAL A 234 -16.56 -6.34 5.01
N TYR A 235 -16.89 -5.40 5.88
CA TYR A 235 -16.06 -5.08 7.02
C TYR A 235 -16.88 -5.01 8.31
N TRP A 236 -16.25 -5.41 9.41
CA TRP A 236 -16.87 -5.40 10.77
C TRP A 236 -15.79 -5.24 11.83
N SER A 237 -16.16 -5.07 13.06
CA SER A 237 -15.25 -5.12 14.21
C SER A 237 -15.88 -5.79 15.43
N ASN A 238 -15.02 -6.35 16.28
CA ASN A 238 -15.34 -6.74 17.65
C ASN A 238 -14.70 -5.72 18.63
N GLU A 239 -14.55 -6.09 19.89
CA GLU A 239 -14.02 -5.18 20.92
C GLU A 239 -12.52 -4.85 20.72
N THR A 240 -11.77 -5.73 20.05
CA THR A 240 -10.31 -5.67 19.97
C THR A 240 -9.75 -5.66 18.55
N HIS A 241 -10.54 -6.05 17.55
CA HIS A 241 -10.10 -6.19 16.18
C HIS A 241 -11.09 -5.63 15.18
N ALA A 242 -10.56 -5.14 14.05
CA ALA A 242 -11.33 -4.82 12.86
C ALA A 242 -10.97 -5.80 11.73
N PHE A 243 -11.98 -6.22 11.00
CA PHE A 243 -11.93 -7.25 9.96
C PHE A 243 -12.39 -6.68 8.64
N MET A 244 -11.82 -7.18 7.56
CA MET A 244 -12.17 -6.84 6.19
C MET A 244 -12.08 -8.09 5.32
N LEU A 245 -13.18 -8.48 4.69
CA LEU A 245 -13.19 -9.45 3.61
C LEU A 245 -13.33 -8.71 2.28
N ILE A 246 -12.42 -8.93 1.34
CA ILE A 246 -12.37 -8.23 0.05
C ILE A 246 -12.19 -9.21 -1.11
N GLY A 247 -12.92 -9.01 -2.20
CA GLY A 247 -12.84 -9.85 -3.39
C GLY A 247 -13.82 -9.41 -4.47
N HIS A 248 -13.83 -10.14 -5.60
CA HIS A 248 -14.70 -9.85 -6.74
C HIS A 248 -16.05 -10.58 -6.71
N ALA A 249 -16.28 -11.48 -5.73
CA ALA A 249 -17.56 -12.18 -5.62
C ALA A 249 -18.73 -11.21 -5.40
N ALA A 250 -19.93 -11.60 -5.82
CA ALA A 250 -21.14 -10.79 -5.64
C ALA A 250 -21.41 -10.49 -4.15
N VAL A 251 -22.03 -9.34 -3.87
CA VAL A 251 -22.25 -8.82 -2.51
C VAL A 251 -22.90 -9.85 -1.59
N ASP A 252 -23.95 -10.55 -2.07
CA ASP A 252 -24.66 -11.55 -1.27
C ASP A 252 -23.73 -12.72 -0.86
N ARG A 253 -22.86 -13.15 -1.80
CA ARG A 253 -21.87 -14.21 -1.53
C ARG A 253 -20.80 -13.73 -0.55
N MET A 254 -20.29 -12.50 -0.73
CA MET A 254 -19.33 -11.88 0.19
C MET A 254 -19.90 -11.77 1.61
N THR A 255 -21.16 -11.36 1.74
CA THR A 255 -21.85 -11.25 3.01
C THR A 255 -22.01 -12.62 3.68
N ALA A 256 -22.45 -13.64 2.93
CA ALA A 256 -22.58 -14.98 3.46
C ALA A 256 -21.25 -15.58 3.95
N ILE A 257 -20.15 -15.34 3.21
CA ILE A 257 -18.80 -15.75 3.61
C ILE A 257 -18.38 -15.02 4.88
N ALA A 258 -18.56 -13.71 4.93
CA ALA A 258 -18.21 -12.89 6.11
C ALA A 258 -18.99 -13.33 7.35
N ASP A 259 -20.27 -13.63 7.22
CA ASP A 259 -21.10 -14.13 8.32
C ASP A 259 -20.60 -15.49 8.85
N GLY A 260 -20.16 -16.39 7.95
CA GLY A 260 -19.54 -17.65 8.33
C GLY A 260 -18.26 -17.47 9.14
N VAL A 261 -17.36 -16.63 8.65
CA VAL A 261 -16.08 -16.32 9.33
C VAL A 261 -16.33 -15.65 10.69
N ARG A 262 -17.25 -14.71 10.76
CA ARG A 262 -17.56 -13.91 11.95
C ARG A 262 -18.03 -14.72 13.17
N VAL A 263 -18.60 -15.89 12.94
CA VAL A 263 -19.03 -16.80 14.01
C VAL A 263 -17.86 -17.57 14.60
N LEU A 264 -16.74 -17.68 13.86
CA LEU A 264 -15.63 -18.56 14.19
C LEU A 264 -14.36 -17.81 14.67
N VAL A 265 -14.32 -16.46 14.50
CA VAL A 265 -13.18 -15.58 14.85
C VAL A 265 -13.53 -14.49 15.85
#